data_22c9f464ec325c1d81e063fd5d92a925
#
_entry.id   22c9f464ec325c1d81e063fd5d92a925
#
_cell.length_a   1.000
_cell.length_b   1.000
_cell.length_c   1.000
_cell.angle_alpha   90.00
_cell.angle_beta   90.00
_cell.angle_gamma   90.00
#
_symmetry.space_group_name_H-M   'P 1'
#
loop_
_entity.id
_entity.type
_entity.pdbx_description
1 polymer ?
#
loop_
_entity_poly.entity_id
_entity_poly.type
_entity_poly.pdbx_seq_one_letter_code
_entity_poly.pdbx_strand_id
1 'polypeptide(L)'
;MNTPNLNRIHIGIYGKRNAGKSSLINALTNQELSVVSDVKGTTTDPVFKAMELLPLGPVVLIDTPGIDDIGELGEMRVKQALKALNRCDFVLLVADAIERLTKEDEEFLTLLKEKDIPYITVMNKADLTDKRDDFIYVSAKDGFGIEELKKLMGEKIKADDDLPIICDLLTKEDIV
;
A
#
# COMPACT_ATOMS: atom_id res chain seq x y z
N MET A 1 -8.11 24.61 1.76
CA MET A 1 -7.84 24.64 0.35
C MET A 1 -7.58 23.23 -0.17
N ASN A 2 -8.31 22.81 -1.17
CA ASN A 2 -8.19 21.46 -1.68
C ASN A 2 -7.05 21.34 -2.68
N THR A 3 -6.08 20.48 -2.37
CA THR A 3 -4.99 20.19 -3.30
C THR A 3 -5.54 19.36 -4.44
N PRO A 4 -5.30 19.74 -5.70
CA PRO A 4 -5.73 18.91 -6.82
C PRO A 4 -5.15 17.51 -6.76
N ASN A 5 -5.91 16.53 -7.23
CA ASN A 5 -5.44 15.13 -7.19
C ASN A 5 -4.13 14.93 -7.97
N LEU A 6 -3.87 15.76 -8.95
CA LEU A 6 -2.62 15.70 -9.72
C LEU A 6 -1.38 15.98 -8.87
N ASN A 7 -1.54 16.78 -7.80
CA ASN A 7 -0.43 17.14 -6.92
C ASN A 7 -0.38 16.29 -5.67
N ARG A 8 -1.30 15.37 -5.52
CA ARG A 8 -1.31 14.46 -4.38
C ARG A 8 -0.50 13.23 -4.68
N ILE A 9 0.14 12.69 -3.64
CA ILE A 9 0.86 11.44 -3.76
C ILE A 9 -0.15 10.31 -3.78
N HIS A 10 -0.07 9.45 -4.77
CA HIS A 10 -0.97 8.30 -4.91
C HIS A 10 -0.32 7.07 -4.27
N ILE A 11 -0.96 6.56 -3.24
CA ILE A 11 -0.46 5.41 -2.47
C ILE A 11 -1.40 4.23 -2.69
N GLY A 12 -0.91 3.20 -3.35
CA GLY A 12 -1.69 1.98 -3.57
C GLY A 12 -1.56 1.05 -2.37
N ILE A 13 -2.69 0.54 -1.90
CA ILE A 13 -2.72 -0.44 -0.82
C ILE A 13 -3.03 -1.79 -1.45
N TYR A 14 -2.05 -2.67 -1.45
CA TYR A 14 -2.15 -3.98 -2.09
C TYR A 14 -1.95 -5.10 -1.09
N GLY A 15 -2.40 -6.27 -1.44
CA GLY A 15 -2.26 -7.45 -0.62
C GLY A 15 -3.38 -8.44 -0.90
N LYS A 16 -3.30 -9.62 -0.31
CA LYS A 16 -4.31 -10.64 -0.46
C LYS A 16 -5.59 -10.23 0.27
N ARG A 17 -6.70 -10.92 -0.06
CA ARG A 17 -8.02 -10.58 0.46
C ARG A 17 -8.08 -10.50 1.99
N ASN A 18 -7.38 -11.42 2.66
CA ASN A 18 -7.45 -11.55 4.11
C ASN A 18 -6.34 -10.82 4.86
N ALA A 19 -5.56 -10.01 4.17
CA ALA A 19 -4.43 -9.32 4.81
C ALA A 19 -4.86 -8.17 5.72
N GLY A 20 -6.10 -7.69 5.59
CA GLY A 20 -6.61 -6.61 6.42
C GLY A 20 -6.37 -5.23 5.85
N LYS A 21 -6.38 -5.11 4.52
CA LYS A 21 -6.16 -3.83 3.85
C LYS A 21 -7.14 -2.74 4.29
N SER A 22 -8.43 -3.08 4.34
CA SER A 22 -9.45 -2.10 4.72
C SER A 22 -9.29 -1.66 6.17
N SER A 23 -8.98 -2.58 7.06
CA SER A 23 -8.73 -2.24 8.46
C SER A 23 -7.49 -1.37 8.60
N LEU A 24 -6.48 -1.62 7.79
CA LEU A 24 -5.27 -0.81 7.82
C LEU A 24 -5.54 0.60 7.31
N ILE A 25 -6.33 0.72 6.25
CA ILE A 25 -6.73 2.05 5.75
C ILE A 25 -7.48 2.82 6.83
N ASN A 26 -8.40 2.17 7.54
CA ASN A 26 -9.10 2.80 8.65
C ASN A 26 -8.16 3.28 9.73
N ALA A 27 -7.21 2.43 10.09
CA ALA A 27 -6.23 2.78 11.13
C ALA A 27 -5.33 3.93 10.70
N LEU A 28 -4.90 3.94 9.45
CA LEU A 28 -4.06 5.01 8.92
C LEU A 28 -4.77 6.36 8.91
N THR A 29 -6.04 6.34 8.59
CA THR A 29 -6.81 7.57 8.44
C THR A 29 -7.47 8.03 9.72
N ASN A 30 -7.51 7.18 10.74
CA ASN A 30 -8.25 7.43 11.98
C ASN A 30 -9.73 7.70 11.73
N GLN A 31 -10.26 7.11 10.66
CA GLN A 31 -11.65 7.29 10.30
C GLN A 31 -12.31 5.94 10.10
N GLU A 32 -13.50 5.79 10.58
CA GLU A 32 -14.27 4.57 10.41
C GLU A 32 -15.06 4.54 9.10
N LEU A 33 -14.81 5.52 8.25
CA LEU A 33 -15.59 5.71 7.04
C LEU A 33 -15.49 4.57 6.04
N SER A 34 -14.35 3.92 5.98
CA SER A 34 -14.15 2.87 4.99
C SER A 34 -14.85 1.58 5.35
N VAL A 35 -15.39 1.49 6.56
CA VAL A 35 -16.17 0.33 6.98
C VAL A 35 -17.42 0.18 6.12
N VAL A 36 -17.80 1.21 5.45
CA VAL A 36 -19.03 1.26 4.70
C VAL A 36 -19.11 0.24 3.58
N SER A 37 -17.99 -0.24 3.10
CA SER A 37 -18.02 -1.17 1.98
C SER A 37 -18.00 -2.61 2.43
N ASP A 38 -18.87 -2.95 3.35
CA ASP A 38 -18.97 -4.32 3.85
C ASP A 38 -19.66 -5.27 2.89
N VAL A 39 -20.02 -4.82 1.72
CA VAL A 39 -20.64 -5.70 0.75
C VAL A 39 -19.53 -6.48 0.08
N LYS A 40 -19.28 -7.67 0.62
CA LYS A 40 -18.23 -8.55 0.13
C LYS A 40 -18.41 -8.85 -1.35
N GLY A 41 -17.32 -8.73 -2.09
CA GLY A 41 -17.27 -9.17 -3.45
C GLY A 41 -17.93 -8.25 -4.47
N THR A 42 -18.41 -7.08 -4.07
CA THR A 42 -19.03 -6.17 -5.03
C THR A 42 -18.07 -5.15 -5.60
N THR A 43 -16.96 -4.89 -4.92
CA THR A 43 -15.99 -3.92 -5.40
C THR A 43 -15.05 -4.61 -6.39
N THR A 44 -15.27 -4.36 -7.68
CA THR A 44 -14.38 -4.87 -8.72
C THR A 44 -13.31 -3.86 -9.08
N ASP A 45 -13.56 -2.59 -8.82
CA ASP A 45 -12.67 -1.51 -9.19
C ASP A 45 -11.96 -0.94 -7.98
N PRO A 46 -10.72 -0.45 -8.15
CA PRO A 46 -10.03 0.25 -7.07
C PRO A 46 -10.79 1.50 -6.65
N VAL A 47 -10.75 1.79 -5.36
CA VAL A 47 -11.41 2.97 -4.79
C VAL A 47 -10.35 4.00 -4.45
N PHE A 48 -10.53 5.22 -4.94
CA PHE A 48 -9.60 6.32 -4.72
C PHE A 48 -10.14 7.25 -3.64
N LYS A 49 -9.35 7.48 -2.59
CA LYS A 49 -9.76 8.32 -1.45
C LYS A 49 -8.73 9.43 -1.25
N ALA A 50 -9.14 10.68 -1.53
CA ALA A 50 -8.28 11.83 -1.30
C ALA A 50 -8.38 12.26 0.16
N MET A 51 -7.25 12.52 0.80
CA MET A 51 -7.23 12.89 2.22
C MET A 51 -5.91 13.54 2.62
N GLU A 52 -5.88 14.06 3.85
CA GLU A 52 -4.65 14.49 4.49
C GLU A 52 -4.15 13.36 5.40
N LEU A 53 -2.91 12.97 5.24
CA LEU A 53 -2.30 11.94 6.05
C LEU A 53 -0.98 12.47 6.64
N LEU A 54 -1.03 12.88 7.91
CA LEU A 54 0.16 13.41 8.55
C LEU A 54 1.12 12.29 8.94
N PRO A 55 2.43 12.49 8.81
CA PRO A 55 3.12 13.71 8.37
C PRO A 55 3.25 13.87 6.85
N LEU A 56 2.64 13.00 6.07
CA LEU A 56 2.77 13.02 4.62
C LEU A 56 2.13 14.22 3.94
N GLY A 57 0.99 14.66 4.47
CA GLY A 57 0.22 15.74 3.84
C GLY A 57 -0.87 15.21 2.92
N PRO A 58 -1.16 15.89 1.82
CA PRO A 58 -2.23 15.47 0.91
C PRO A 58 -1.85 14.21 0.12
N VAL A 59 -2.69 13.20 0.19
CA VAL A 59 -2.49 11.91 -0.50
C VAL A 59 -3.79 11.44 -1.11
N VAL A 60 -3.67 10.50 -2.04
CA VAL A 60 -4.79 9.72 -2.52
C VAL A 60 -4.48 8.26 -2.20
N LEU A 61 -5.28 7.66 -1.35
CA LEU A 61 -5.14 6.23 -1.06
C LEU A 61 -5.96 5.46 -2.09
N ILE A 62 -5.35 4.44 -2.66
CA ILE A 62 -6.01 3.59 -3.64
C ILE A 62 -6.22 2.23 -2.99
N ASP A 63 -7.47 1.95 -2.61
CA ASP A 63 -7.85 0.67 -2.05
C ASP A 63 -8.12 -0.30 -3.20
N THR A 64 -7.36 -1.37 -3.26
CA THR A 64 -7.42 -2.31 -4.37
C THR A 64 -8.05 -3.62 -3.97
N PRO A 65 -8.66 -4.35 -4.93
CA PRO A 65 -9.09 -5.72 -4.68
C PRO A 65 -7.92 -6.63 -4.33
N GLY A 66 -8.20 -7.77 -3.71
CA GLY A 66 -7.16 -8.72 -3.35
C GLY A 66 -6.42 -9.27 -4.57
N ILE A 67 -5.12 -9.39 -4.45
CA ILE A 67 -4.29 -9.88 -5.56
C ILE A 67 -4.36 -11.40 -5.74
N ASP A 68 -5.02 -12.08 -4.83
CA ASP A 68 -5.18 -13.54 -4.84
C ASP A 68 -6.60 -13.98 -5.22
N ASP A 69 -7.43 -13.10 -5.74
CA ASP A 69 -8.77 -13.47 -6.16
C ASP A 69 -8.73 -14.44 -7.34
N ILE A 70 -9.67 -15.38 -7.34
CA ILE A 70 -9.76 -16.44 -8.34
C ILE A 70 -11.13 -16.44 -8.99
N GLY A 71 -11.25 -17.18 -10.12
CA GLY A 71 -12.47 -17.21 -10.92
C GLY A 71 -12.53 -16.06 -11.90
N GLU A 72 -13.57 -16.03 -12.72
CA GLU A 72 -13.70 -14.98 -13.73
C GLU A 72 -13.74 -13.59 -13.14
N LEU A 73 -14.55 -13.41 -12.10
CA LEU A 73 -14.67 -12.13 -11.43
C LEU A 73 -13.39 -11.78 -10.69
N GLY A 74 -12.75 -12.79 -10.10
CA GLY A 74 -11.49 -12.59 -9.39
C GLY A 74 -10.38 -12.16 -10.33
N GLU A 75 -10.27 -12.76 -11.50
CA GLU A 75 -9.27 -12.38 -12.48
C GLU A 75 -9.47 -10.94 -12.95
N MET A 76 -10.72 -10.53 -13.13
CA MET A 76 -11.03 -9.16 -13.50
C MET A 76 -10.59 -8.18 -12.40
N ARG A 77 -10.83 -8.52 -11.15
CA ARG A 77 -10.42 -7.69 -10.01
C ARG A 77 -8.90 -7.54 -9.94
N VAL A 78 -8.18 -8.63 -10.12
CA VAL A 78 -6.73 -8.61 -10.12
C VAL A 78 -6.22 -7.74 -11.27
N LYS A 79 -6.81 -7.88 -12.44
CA LYS A 79 -6.44 -7.07 -13.60
C LYS A 79 -6.63 -5.58 -13.33
N GLN A 80 -7.76 -5.21 -12.72
CA GLN A 80 -8.02 -3.82 -12.38
C GLN A 80 -7.05 -3.31 -11.32
N ALA A 81 -6.72 -4.14 -10.33
CA ALA A 81 -5.76 -3.77 -9.31
C ALA A 81 -4.37 -3.53 -9.92
N LEU A 82 -3.94 -4.40 -10.84
CA LEU A 82 -2.65 -4.25 -11.50
C LEU A 82 -2.63 -3.03 -12.42
N LYS A 83 -3.76 -2.74 -13.06
CA LYS A 83 -3.86 -1.55 -13.89
C LYS A 83 -3.72 -0.27 -13.07
N ALA A 84 -4.26 -0.27 -11.86
CA ALA A 84 -4.16 0.88 -10.97
C ALA A 84 -2.73 1.17 -10.53
N LEU A 85 -1.83 0.19 -10.62
CA LEU A 85 -0.41 0.39 -10.30
C LEU A 85 0.22 1.51 -11.11
N ASN A 86 -0.22 1.71 -12.34
CA ASN A 86 0.31 2.75 -13.21
C ASN A 86 0.02 4.15 -12.68
N ARG A 87 -0.87 4.27 -11.72
CA ARG A 87 -1.23 5.53 -11.09
C ARG A 87 -0.63 5.72 -9.71
N CYS A 88 0.11 4.73 -9.22
CA CYS A 88 0.69 4.76 -7.89
C CYS A 88 2.08 5.38 -7.89
N ASP A 89 2.30 6.30 -6.96
CA ASP A 89 3.63 6.85 -6.69
C ASP A 89 4.35 6.02 -5.64
N PHE A 90 3.60 5.31 -4.83
CA PHE A 90 4.10 4.51 -3.74
C PHE A 90 3.13 3.37 -3.46
N VAL A 91 3.64 2.23 -3.04
CA VAL A 91 2.79 1.06 -2.75
C VAL A 91 3.06 0.56 -1.34
N LEU A 92 1.99 0.25 -0.64
CA LEU A 92 2.01 -0.42 0.64
C LEU A 92 1.50 -1.84 0.41
N LEU A 93 2.38 -2.82 0.54
CA LEU A 93 1.99 -4.22 0.43
C LEU A 93 1.68 -4.75 1.83
N VAL A 94 0.44 -5.16 2.03
CA VAL A 94 -0.04 -5.65 3.32
C VAL A 94 -0.08 -7.17 3.30
N ALA A 95 0.63 -7.79 4.20
CA ALA A 95 0.63 -9.23 4.37
C ALA A 95 0.14 -9.58 5.76
N ASP A 96 -0.32 -10.81 5.93
CA ASP A 96 -0.74 -11.36 7.22
C ASP A 96 0.49 -11.83 7.97
N ALA A 97 0.70 -11.35 9.20
CA ALA A 97 1.87 -11.71 9.99
C ALA A 97 1.93 -13.22 10.31
N ILE A 98 0.78 -13.88 10.30
CA ILE A 98 0.73 -15.34 10.54
C ILE A 98 1.08 -16.11 9.27
N GLU A 99 0.44 -15.77 8.16
CA GLU A 99 0.68 -16.45 6.88
C GLU A 99 2.03 -16.11 6.27
N ARG A 100 2.52 -14.93 6.57
CA ARG A 100 3.77 -14.42 6.01
C ARG A 100 3.62 -14.13 4.52
N LEU A 101 4.71 -13.85 3.85
CA LEU A 101 4.69 -13.60 2.43
C LEU A 101 4.46 -14.90 1.67
N THR A 102 3.48 -14.90 0.81
CA THR A 102 3.17 -16.05 -0.03
C THR A 102 3.74 -15.84 -1.42
N LYS A 103 3.56 -16.85 -2.27
CA LYS A 103 4.02 -16.77 -3.66
C LYS A 103 3.42 -15.57 -4.39
N GLU A 104 2.14 -15.31 -4.19
CA GLU A 104 1.44 -14.19 -4.82
C GLU A 104 2.04 -12.86 -4.37
N ASP A 105 2.37 -12.74 -3.09
CA ASP A 105 3.00 -11.55 -2.57
C ASP A 105 4.39 -11.34 -3.19
N GLU A 106 5.16 -12.40 -3.31
CA GLU A 106 6.50 -12.33 -3.89
C GLU A 106 6.47 -11.98 -5.38
N GLU A 107 5.52 -12.54 -6.10
CA GLU A 107 5.33 -12.19 -7.51
C GLU A 107 4.98 -10.72 -7.66
N PHE A 108 4.14 -10.20 -6.77
CA PHE A 108 3.78 -8.80 -6.77
C PHE A 108 4.98 -7.90 -6.46
N LEU A 109 5.81 -8.29 -5.51
CA LEU A 109 7.02 -7.54 -5.19
C LEU A 109 7.98 -7.49 -6.37
N THR A 110 8.09 -8.59 -7.10
CA THR A 110 8.91 -8.63 -8.32
C THR A 110 8.39 -7.62 -9.34
N LEU A 111 7.09 -7.56 -9.49
CA LEU A 111 6.47 -6.60 -10.40
C LEU A 111 6.74 -5.16 -9.99
N LEU A 112 6.68 -4.86 -8.69
CA LEU A 112 6.99 -3.53 -8.19
C LEU A 112 8.44 -3.13 -8.49
N LYS A 113 9.35 -4.09 -8.34
CA LYS A 113 10.77 -3.85 -8.64
C LYS A 113 10.98 -3.60 -10.14
N GLU A 114 10.29 -4.37 -10.98
CA GLU A 114 10.38 -4.19 -12.43
C GLU A 114 9.86 -2.83 -12.87
N LYS A 115 8.83 -2.33 -12.20
CA LYS A 115 8.23 -1.04 -12.51
C LYS A 115 8.89 0.14 -11.80
N ASP A 116 9.89 -0.13 -10.96
CA ASP A 116 10.57 0.90 -10.16
C ASP A 116 9.62 1.71 -9.28
N ILE A 117 8.64 1.04 -8.70
CA ILE A 117 7.70 1.68 -7.80
C ILE A 117 8.19 1.51 -6.38
N PRO A 118 8.43 2.58 -5.62
CA PRO A 118 8.84 2.46 -4.22
C PRO A 118 7.73 1.84 -3.39
N TYR A 119 8.10 1.02 -2.43
CA TYR A 119 7.11 0.29 -1.63
C TYR A 119 7.61 0.02 -0.21
N ILE A 120 6.67 -0.29 0.68
CA ILE A 120 6.93 -0.82 2.01
C ILE A 120 6.08 -2.08 2.16
N THR A 121 6.68 -3.15 2.70
CA THR A 121 5.94 -4.36 3.05
C THR A 121 5.59 -4.32 4.52
N VAL A 122 4.33 -4.52 4.84
CA VAL A 122 3.81 -4.41 6.20
C VAL A 122 3.19 -5.75 6.61
N MET A 123 3.60 -6.24 7.77
CA MET A 123 3.00 -7.43 8.37
C MET A 123 1.90 -6.99 9.32
N ASN A 124 0.66 -7.15 8.89
CA ASN A 124 -0.51 -6.80 9.69
C ASN A 124 -0.91 -7.98 10.59
N LYS A 125 -1.78 -7.72 11.54
CA LYS A 125 -2.23 -8.69 12.54
C LYS A 125 -1.11 -9.10 13.48
N ALA A 126 -0.26 -8.15 13.82
CA ALA A 126 0.85 -8.38 14.74
C ALA A 126 0.39 -8.80 16.14
N ASP A 127 -0.87 -8.49 16.49
CA ASP A 127 -1.48 -8.92 17.74
C ASP A 127 -1.64 -10.45 17.86
N LEU A 128 -1.60 -11.15 16.73
CA LEU A 128 -1.78 -12.59 16.70
C LEU A 128 -0.48 -13.40 16.78
N THR A 129 0.67 -12.73 16.82
CA THR A 129 1.95 -13.40 16.88
C THR A 129 2.99 -12.52 17.55
N ASP A 130 3.91 -13.15 18.28
CA ASP A 130 5.04 -12.45 18.89
C ASP A 130 6.27 -12.43 17.98
N LYS A 131 6.19 -13.11 16.85
CA LYS A 131 7.32 -13.20 15.94
C LYS A 131 7.62 -11.86 15.30
N ARG A 132 8.86 -11.42 15.41
CA ARG A 132 9.33 -10.18 14.79
C ARG A 132 10.63 -10.46 14.05
N ASP A 133 10.68 -10.00 12.82
CA ASP A 133 11.89 -10.07 12.01
C ASP A 133 12.12 -8.70 11.39
N ASP A 134 12.79 -8.64 10.27
CA ASP A 134 13.16 -7.36 9.66
C ASP A 134 12.00 -6.60 9.01
N PHE A 135 10.81 -7.17 9.00
CA PHE A 135 9.64 -6.50 8.43
C PHE A 135 9.03 -5.52 9.42
N ILE A 136 8.21 -4.62 8.88
CA ILE A 136 7.44 -3.68 9.69
C ILE A 136 6.17 -4.39 10.14
N TYR A 137 5.94 -4.42 11.44
CA TYR A 137 4.77 -5.08 12.02
C TYR A 137 3.77 -4.08 12.54
N VAL A 138 2.52 -4.28 12.21
CA VAL A 138 1.43 -3.43 12.68
C VAL A 138 0.24 -4.30 13.08
N SER A 139 -0.63 -3.73 13.90
CA SER A 139 -1.94 -4.29 14.17
C SER A 139 -2.97 -3.19 13.88
N ALA A 140 -3.65 -3.32 12.77
CA ALA A 140 -4.70 -2.36 12.42
C ALA A 140 -5.82 -2.38 13.46
N LYS A 141 -6.04 -3.53 14.09
CA LYS A 141 -7.05 -3.67 15.12
C LYS A 141 -6.74 -2.87 16.38
N ASP A 142 -5.49 -2.92 16.84
CA ASP A 142 -5.08 -2.29 18.09
C ASP A 142 -4.42 -0.93 17.91
N GLY A 143 -4.06 -0.58 16.69
CA GLY A 143 -3.32 0.64 16.42
C GLY A 143 -1.82 0.50 16.59
N PHE A 144 -1.33 -0.69 16.93
CA PHE A 144 0.09 -0.93 17.13
C PHE A 144 0.89 -0.67 15.86
N GLY A 145 1.94 0.13 15.99
CA GLY A 145 2.86 0.38 14.88
C GLY A 145 2.35 1.32 13.79
N ILE A 146 1.12 1.80 13.90
CA ILE A 146 0.52 2.63 12.85
C ILE A 146 1.22 3.97 12.73
N GLU A 147 1.52 4.64 13.84
CA GLU A 147 2.21 5.93 13.80
C GLU A 147 3.63 5.79 13.25
N GLU A 148 4.31 4.71 13.60
CA GLU A 148 5.63 4.43 13.04
C GLU A 148 5.54 4.18 11.55
N LEU A 149 4.50 3.47 11.10
CA LEU A 149 4.31 3.21 9.68
C LEU A 149 4.12 4.51 8.91
N LYS A 150 3.29 5.40 9.41
CA LYS A 150 3.08 6.71 8.78
C LYS A 150 4.38 7.49 8.67
N LYS A 151 5.19 7.46 9.70
CA LYS A 151 6.47 8.13 9.73
C LYS A 151 7.44 7.54 8.70
N LEU A 152 7.51 6.22 8.64
CA LEU A 152 8.37 5.53 7.68
C LEU A 152 7.93 5.79 6.24
N MET A 153 6.62 5.80 6.00
CA MET A 153 6.09 6.14 4.68
C MET A 153 6.51 7.55 4.29
N GLY A 154 6.38 8.49 5.22
CA GLY A 154 6.79 9.87 4.99
C GLY A 154 8.27 10.00 4.67
N GLU A 155 9.10 9.31 5.41
CA GLU A 155 10.55 9.34 5.19
C GLU A 155 10.91 8.75 3.83
N LYS A 156 10.29 7.63 3.47
CA LYS A 156 10.59 6.97 2.20
C LYS A 156 10.10 7.77 1.00
N ILE A 157 8.92 8.35 1.10
CA ILE A 157 8.36 9.16 0.02
C ILE A 157 9.18 10.44 -0.16
N LYS A 158 9.57 11.08 0.93
CA LYS A 158 10.41 12.28 0.86
C LYS A 158 11.79 11.98 0.27
N ALA A 159 12.36 10.84 0.61
CA ALA A 159 13.64 10.43 0.06
C ALA A 159 13.56 10.29 -1.46
N ASP A 160 12.46 9.72 -1.95
CA ASP A 160 12.25 9.59 -3.38
C ASP A 160 12.01 10.93 -4.06
N ASP A 161 11.31 11.85 -3.39
CA ASP A 161 11.06 13.18 -3.93
C ASP A 161 12.32 14.04 -3.96
N ASP A 162 13.12 13.94 -2.93
CA ASP A 162 14.34 14.76 -2.81
C ASP A 162 15.47 14.26 -3.71
N LEU A 163 15.46 12.99 -4.04
CA LEU A 163 16.53 12.36 -4.80
C LEU A 163 16.33 12.30 -6.32
N PRO A 164 15.12 12.43 -6.89
CA PRO A 164 14.92 12.08 -8.29
C PRO A 164 15.75 12.89 -9.28
N ILE A 165 16.07 14.12 -8.94
CA ILE A 165 16.86 14.95 -9.86
C ILE A 165 18.33 14.60 -9.82
N ILE A 166 18.85 14.38 -8.63
CA ILE A 166 20.28 14.12 -8.44
C ILE A 166 20.60 12.63 -8.61
N CYS A 167 19.75 11.78 -8.05
CA CYS A 167 19.99 10.34 -8.13
C CYS A 167 19.78 9.77 -9.52
N ASP A 168 18.83 10.30 -10.26
CA ASP A 168 18.63 9.83 -11.62
C ASP A 168 19.85 10.07 -12.50
N LEU A 169 20.52 11.19 -12.27
CA LEU A 169 21.72 11.49 -13.02
C LEU A 169 22.90 10.64 -12.58
N LEU A 170 23.08 10.52 -11.26
CA LEU A 170 24.22 9.76 -10.73
C LEU A 170 24.01 8.26 -10.92
N THR A 171 22.82 7.77 -10.73
CA THR A 171 22.55 6.35 -10.83
C THR A 171 22.70 5.84 -12.27
N LYS A 172 22.32 6.65 -13.22
CA LYS A 172 22.48 6.28 -14.62
C LYS A 172 23.93 6.24 -15.04
N GLU A 173 24.76 7.08 -14.45
CA GLU A 173 26.20 7.09 -14.72
C GLU A 173 26.92 5.97 -13.96
N ASP A 174 26.49 5.68 -12.76
CA ASP A 174 27.14 4.68 -11.91
C ASP A 174 26.80 3.25 -12.30
N ILE A 175 25.66 3.02 -12.92
CA ILE A 175 25.23 1.69 -13.32
C ILE A 175 25.86 1.27 -14.65
N VAL A 176 26.37 2.18 -15.38
CA VAL A 176 27.00 1.90 -16.69
C VAL A 176 28.40 1.37 -16.55
#